data_6ca3f6d72c583843584c6a26a8517e46
#
_entry.id   6ca3f6d72c583843584c6a26a8517e46
#
_cell.length_a   1.000
_cell.length_b   1.000
_cell.length_c   1.000
_cell.angle_alpha   90.00
_cell.angle_beta   90.00
_cell.angle_gamma   90.00
#
_symmetry.space_group_name_H-M   'P 1'
#
loop_
_entity.id
_entity.type
_entity.pdbx_description
1 polymer ?
#
loop_
_entity_poly.entity_id
_entity_poly.type
_entity_poly.pdbx_seq_one_letter_code
_entity_poly.pdbx_strand_id
1 'polypeptide(L)'
;MFKKVLPFFVLTAILPAAAYADNPDEIALYLNIRRIGLEMSKTQVRHAAQYQDSPIQALKADSQDFVKGVLDAALEYKRNKFKWDNSLFMEYGKTTLKPYNEPATTSENADKILLSSDMSWACWKWGQFSFGPTVR
;
A
#
# COMPACT_ATOMS: atom_id res chain seq x y z
N MET A 1 23.19 24.72 -14.75
CA MET A 1 23.29 23.55 -13.86
C MET A 1 21.93 22.91 -13.75
N PHE A 2 21.55 22.00 -14.66
CA PHE A 2 20.20 21.45 -14.74
C PHE A 2 20.10 20.19 -13.84
N LYS A 3 19.31 20.28 -12.77
CA LYS A 3 18.88 19.11 -11.99
C LYS A 3 17.89 18.33 -12.87
N LYS A 4 18.27 17.18 -13.36
CA LYS A 4 17.31 16.22 -13.93
C LYS A 4 16.52 15.60 -12.78
N VAL A 5 15.38 16.18 -12.47
CA VAL A 5 14.35 15.57 -11.65
C VAL A 5 13.60 14.62 -12.58
N LEU A 6 13.74 13.32 -12.33
CA LEU A 6 12.98 12.30 -13.05
C LEU A 6 11.52 12.42 -12.59
N PRO A 7 10.53 12.53 -13.50
CA PRO A 7 9.13 12.69 -13.12
C PRO A 7 8.62 11.44 -12.43
N PHE A 8 7.97 11.68 -11.32
CA PHE A 8 7.23 10.74 -10.49
C PHE A 8 5.98 10.26 -11.24
N PHE A 9 5.94 9.01 -11.66
CA PHE A 9 4.73 8.40 -12.20
C PHE A 9 3.98 7.68 -11.07
N VAL A 10 2.94 8.30 -10.54
CA VAL A 10 1.93 7.63 -9.72
C VAL A 10 0.87 7.08 -10.68
N LEU A 11 0.92 5.80 -10.95
CA LEU A 11 -0.15 5.11 -11.68
C LEU A 11 -1.27 4.72 -10.71
N THR A 12 -2.26 5.59 -10.57
CA THR A 12 -3.48 5.29 -9.80
C THR A 12 -4.49 4.65 -10.76
N ALA A 13 -4.62 3.34 -10.75
CA ALA A 13 -5.70 2.64 -11.43
C ALA A 13 -6.96 2.72 -10.56
N ILE A 14 -7.91 3.59 -10.94
CA ILE A 14 -9.25 3.63 -10.36
C ILE A 14 -10.11 2.67 -11.19
N LEU A 15 -10.37 1.47 -10.63
CA LEU A 15 -11.37 0.58 -11.21
C LEU A 15 -12.76 1.02 -10.72
N PRO A 16 -13.75 1.19 -11.60
CA PRO A 16 -15.09 1.56 -11.20
C PRO A 16 -15.73 0.43 -10.39
N ALA A 17 -16.15 0.75 -9.16
CA ALA A 17 -17.03 -0.12 -8.40
C ALA A 17 -18.37 -0.21 -9.15
N ALA A 18 -18.69 -1.38 -9.68
CA ALA A 18 -20.00 -1.63 -10.24
C ALA A 18 -21.05 -1.58 -9.12
N ALA A 19 -21.91 -0.58 -9.14
CA ALA A 19 -23.08 -0.53 -8.28
C ALA A 19 -24.11 -1.51 -8.83
N TYR A 20 -24.27 -2.66 -8.19
CA TYR A 20 -25.36 -3.58 -8.46
C TYR A 20 -26.54 -3.30 -7.54
N ALA A 21 -27.74 -3.34 -8.10
CA ALA A 21 -28.98 -3.18 -7.38
C ALA A 21 -29.16 -4.32 -6.34
N ASP A 22 -29.50 -3.93 -5.11
CA ASP A 22 -29.69 -4.81 -3.98
C ASP A 22 -30.93 -5.72 -4.19
N ASN A 23 -30.71 -6.90 -4.71
CA ASN A 23 -31.70 -7.96 -4.68
C ASN A 23 -31.43 -8.80 -3.41
N PRO A 24 -32.33 -8.85 -2.40
CA PRO A 24 -32.03 -9.41 -1.08
C PRO A 24 -31.70 -10.92 -1.08
N ASP A 25 -31.96 -11.62 -2.17
CA ASP A 25 -31.71 -13.06 -2.32
C ASP A 25 -30.47 -13.39 -3.17
N GLU A 26 -29.76 -12.37 -3.65
CA GLU A 26 -28.61 -12.55 -4.53
C GLU A 26 -27.31 -12.68 -3.71
N ILE A 27 -26.50 -13.68 -4.07
CA ILE A 27 -25.15 -13.81 -3.55
C ILE A 27 -24.29 -12.80 -4.29
N ALA A 28 -23.69 -11.87 -3.57
CA ALA A 28 -22.80 -10.88 -4.13
C ALA A 28 -21.37 -11.05 -3.60
N LEU A 29 -20.40 -11.08 -4.52
CA LEU A 29 -18.98 -11.12 -4.21
C LEU A 29 -18.33 -9.90 -4.89
N TYR A 30 -17.75 -9.01 -4.09
CA TYR A 30 -17.08 -7.80 -4.56
C TYR A 30 -15.60 -7.86 -4.24
N LEU A 31 -14.77 -7.70 -5.26
CA LEU A 31 -13.34 -7.45 -5.09
C LEU A 31 -13.09 -5.95 -5.31
N ASN A 32 -12.61 -5.28 -4.28
CA ASN A 32 -12.26 -3.87 -4.31
C ASN A 32 -10.76 -3.71 -4.14
N ILE A 33 -10.08 -3.26 -5.18
CA ILE A 33 -8.67 -2.88 -5.12
C ILE A 33 -8.62 -1.38 -4.82
N ARG A 34 -8.33 -1.04 -3.56
CA ARG A 34 -8.34 0.34 -3.06
C ARG A 34 -7.09 1.11 -3.47
N ARG A 35 -5.94 0.40 -3.49
CA ARG A 35 -4.66 1.00 -3.85
C ARG A 35 -3.70 -0.04 -4.40
N ILE A 36 -3.08 0.30 -5.52
CA ILE A 36 -1.84 -0.32 -5.99
C ILE A 36 -0.87 0.84 -6.21
N GLY A 37 0.29 0.78 -5.60
CA GLY A 37 1.30 1.83 -5.70
C GLY A 37 2.69 1.25 -5.87
N LEU A 38 3.48 1.85 -6.73
CA LEU A 38 4.91 1.61 -6.86
C LEU A 38 5.61 2.97 -6.85
N GLU A 39 6.51 3.15 -5.90
CA GLU A 39 7.34 4.34 -5.77
C GLU A 39 8.80 3.95 -5.97
N MET A 40 9.47 4.66 -6.84
CA MET A 40 10.89 4.45 -7.11
C MET A 40 11.58 5.80 -7.17
N SER A 41 12.68 5.95 -6.45
CA SER A 41 13.52 7.12 -6.54
C SER A 41 14.99 6.73 -6.59
N LYS A 42 15.76 7.51 -7.33
CA LYS A 42 17.21 7.39 -7.41
C LYS A 42 17.83 8.74 -7.20
N THR A 43 18.66 8.84 -6.18
CA THR A 43 19.43 10.05 -5.87
C THR A 43 20.91 9.77 -6.08
N GLN A 44 21.60 10.67 -6.75
CA GLN A 44 23.05 10.63 -6.93
C GLN A 44 23.67 11.89 -6.34
N VAL A 45 24.70 11.72 -5.53
CA VAL A 45 25.46 12.80 -4.94
C VAL A 45 26.74 12.98 -5.74
N ARG A 46 26.94 14.17 -6.28
CA ARG A 46 28.20 14.51 -6.96
C ARG A 46 29.24 14.89 -5.93
N HIS A 47 30.45 14.39 -6.10
CA HIS A 47 31.59 14.65 -5.20
C HIS A 47 31.36 14.13 -3.78
N ALA A 48 30.75 12.94 -3.63
CA ALA A 48 30.49 12.32 -2.33
C ALA A 48 31.75 12.17 -1.49
N ALA A 49 32.92 12.01 -2.11
CA ALA A 49 34.23 11.98 -1.46
C ALA A 49 34.53 13.21 -0.59
N GLN A 50 33.96 14.37 -0.92
CA GLN A 50 34.16 15.62 -0.12
C GLN A 50 33.32 15.67 1.14
N TYR A 51 32.31 14.78 1.25
CA TYR A 51 31.36 14.73 2.36
C TYR A 51 31.58 13.53 3.30
N GLN A 52 32.73 12.86 3.22
CA GLN A 52 33.00 11.66 4.05
C GLN A 52 32.92 11.92 5.53
N ASP A 53 33.27 13.13 5.98
CA ASP A 53 33.20 13.54 7.39
C ASP A 53 31.83 14.11 7.80
N SER A 54 30.86 14.14 6.88
CA SER A 54 29.52 14.64 7.17
C SER A 54 28.78 13.73 8.16
N PRO A 55 28.04 14.26 9.12
CA PRO A 55 27.16 13.46 9.97
C PRO A 55 25.95 12.89 9.21
N ILE A 56 25.67 13.39 8.01
CA ILE A 56 24.53 12.96 7.19
C ILE A 56 24.97 11.84 6.24
N GLN A 57 24.53 10.62 6.51
CA GLN A 57 24.89 9.44 5.71
C GLN A 57 24.49 9.53 4.23
N ALA A 58 23.36 10.17 3.94
CA ALA A 58 22.89 10.36 2.56
C ALA A 58 23.84 11.20 1.70
N LEU A 59 24.66 12.07 2.30
CA LEU A 59 25.69 12.87 1.59
C LEU A 59 26.99 12.10 1.34
N LYS A 60 27.26 11.07 2.17
CA LYS A 60 28.42 10.19 1.98
C LYS A 60 28.23 9.15 0.89
N ALA A 61 26.98 8.93 0.48
CA ALA A 61 26.63 7.93 -0.52
C ALA A 61 26.74 8.53 -1.93
N ASP A 62 27.43 7.83 -2.83
CA ASP A 62 27.43 8.16 -4.27
C ASP A 62 26.05 8.05 -4.89
N SER A 63 25.29 7.06 -4.45
CA SER A 63 23.90 6.90 -4.87
C SER A 63 23.02 6.27 -3.80
N GLN A 64 21.75 6.66 -3.83
CA GLN A 64 20.69 6.07 -3.05
C GLN A 64 19.56 5.67 -3.98
N ASP A 65 19.22 4.38 -3.97
CA ASP A 65 18.11 3.81 -4.70
C ASP A 65 17.01 3.44 -3.69
N PHE A 66 15.79 3.91 -3.93
CA PHE A 66 14.62 3.63 -3.10
C PHE A 66 13.53 3.00 -3.95
N VAL A 67 12.94 1.91 -3.46
CA VAL A 67 11.79 1.23 -4.06
C VAL A 67 10.78 0.92 -2.98
N LYS A 68 9.50 1.24 -3.22
CA LYS A 68 8.39 0.94 -2.32
C LYS A 68 7.18 0.48 -3.12
N GLY A 69 6.60 -0.65 -2.71
CA GLY A 69 5.36 -1.19 -3.24
C GLY A 69 4.27 -1.17 -2.18
N VAL A 70 3.03 -0.86 -2.58
CA VAL A 70 1.84 -0.89 -1.72
C VAL A 70 0.70 -1.59 -2.46
N LEU A 71 0.00 -2.50 -1.77
CA LEU A 71 -1.24 -3.12 -2.19
C LEU A 71 -2.27 -3.00 -1.06
N ASP A 72 -3.44 -2.47 -1.38
CA ASP A 72 -4.62 -2.43 -0.50
C ASP A 72 -5.82 -2.97 -1.27
N ALA A 73 -6.34 -4.12 -0.83
CA ALA A 73 -7.45 -4.80 -1.47
C ALA A 73 -8.47 -5.26 -0.42
N ALA A 74 -9.73 -5.33 -0.81
CA ALA A 74 -10.80 -5.87 0.01
C ALA A 74 -11.68 -6.83 -0.79
N LEU A 75 -12.08 -7.92 -0.17
CA LEU A 75 -13.03 -8.90 -0.67
C LEU A 75 -14.27 -8.88 0.23
N GLU A 76 -15.40 -8.52 -0.32
CA GLU A 76 -16.68 -8.46 0.38
C GLU A 76 -17.60 -9.53 -0.18
N TYR A 77 -18.12 -10.38 0.70
CA TYR A 77 -19.15 -11.37 0.39
C TYR A 77 -20.44 -11.00 1.12
N LYS A 78 -21.52 -10.91 0.37
CA LYS A 78 -22.87 -10.66 0.90
C LYS A 78 -23.81 -11.78 0.51
N ARG A 79 -24.64 -12.24 1.46
CA ARG A 79 -25.75 -13.14 1.22
C ARG A 79 -26.86 -12.89 2.23
N ASN A 80 -28.00 -12.40 1.78
CA ASN A 80 -29.12 -12.05 2.64
C ASN A 80 -28.72 -11.09 3.77
N LYS A 81 -28.77 -11.58 5.00
CA LYS A 81 -28.43 -10.86 6.24
C LYS A 81 -26.97 -11.04 6.67
N PHE A 82 -26.21 -11.86 5.93
CA PHE A 82 -24.81 -12.17 6.23
C PHE A 82 -23.89 -11.31 5.36
N LYS A 83 -22.89 -10.73 5.99
CA LYS A 83 -21.82 -9.98 5.34
C LYS A 83 -20.47 -10.45 5.88
N TRP A 84 -19.53 -10.71 4.99
CA TRP A 84 -18.17 -11.10 5.32
C TRP A 84 -17.19 -10.24 4.54
N ASP A 85 -16.46 -9.41 5.27
CA ASP A 85 -15.48 -8.47 4.74
C ASP A 85 -14.06 -8.96 5.06
N ASN A 86 -13.22 -9.08 4.06
CA ASN A 86 -11.81 -9.37 4.21
C ASN A 86 -11.02 -8.22 3.62
N SER A 87 -10.00 -7.77 4.31
CA SER A 87 -9.08 -6.76 3.76
C SER A 87 -7.64 -7.20 3.91
N LEU A 88 -6.87 -6.94 2.87
CA LEU A 88 -5.45 -7.20 2.79
C LEU A 88 -4.74 -5.88 2.49
N PHE A 89 -3.84 -5.48 3.37
CA PHE A 89 -2.90 -4.40 3.15
C PHE A 89 -1.48 -4.95 3.18
N MET A 90 -0.72 -4.67 2.13
CA MET A 90 0.69 -5.04 2.02
C MET A 90 1.51 -3.80 1.66
N GLU A 91 2.62 -3.63 2.33
CA GLU A 91 3.60 -2.60 2.05
C GLU A 91 5.01 -3.19 2.16
N TYR A 92 5.79 -2.98 1.12
CA TYR A 92 7.20 -3.39 1.08
C TYR A 92 8.05 -2.22 0.58
N GLY A 93 9.12 -1.91 1.30
CA GLY A 93 10.02 -0.82 0.93
C GLY A 93 11.47 -1.15 1.24
N LYS A 94 12.34 -0.78 0.30
CA LYS A 94 13.78 -1.05 0.35
C LYS A 94 14.57 0.18 -0.08
N THR A 95 15.58 0.52 0.69
CA THR A 95 16.59 1.53 0.33
C THR A 95 17.95 0.88 0.20
N THR A 96 18.63 1.14 -0.91
CA THR A 96 20.01 0.73 -1.13
C THR A 96 20.90 1.97 -1.19
N LEU A 97 21.84 2.05 -0.27
CA LEU A 97 22.89 3.08 -0.23
C LEU A 97 24.18 2.51 -0.80
N LYS A 98 24.81 3.25 -1.70
CA LYS A 98 26.13 2.92 -2.24
C LYS A 98 27.13 4.02 -1.84
N PRO A 99 27.84 3.83 -0.71
CA PRO A 99 28.87 4.76 -0.28
C PRO A 99 30.05 4.78 -1.24
N TYR A 100 30.82 5.85 -1.22
CA TYR A 100 32.08 5.94 -1.98
C TYR A 100 33.10 4.94 -1.43
N ASN A 101 33.62 4.06 -2.27
CA ASN A 101 34.60 3.01 -1.94
C ASN A 101 34.19 1.99 -0.86
N GLU A 102 32.91 1.88 -0.54
CA GLU A 102 32.40 0.90 0.39
C GLU A 102 31.35 -0.03 -0.29
N PRO A 103 31.10 -1.22 0.23
CA PRO A 103 30.06 -2.09 -0.28
C PRO A 103 28.67 -1.45 -0.08
N ALA A 104 27.77 -1.71 -1.04
CA ALA A 104 26.41 -1.24 -0.96
C ALA A 104 25.69 -1.80 0.28
N THR A 105 25.03 -0.92 1.01
CA THR A 105 24.21 -1.29 2.16
C THR A 105 22.74 -1.20 1.78
N THR A 106 21.99 -2.25 2.12
CA THR A 106 20.56 -2.31 1.88
C THR A 106 19.82 -2.32 3.21
N SER A 107 18.80 -1.48 3.32
CA SER A 107 17.88 -1.41 4.46
C SER A 107 16.45 -1.57 3.99
N GLU A 108 15.69 -2.40 4.68
CA GLU A 108 14.24 -2.50 4.50
C GLU A 108 13.57 -1.40 5.33
N ASN A 109 12.75 -0.58 4.69
CA ASN A 109 12.14 0.58 5.34
C ASN A 109 10.66 0.36 5.67
N ALA A 110 10.04 -0.57 4.95
CA ALA A 110 8.66 -0.96 5.16
C ALA A 110 8.53 -2.44 4.84
N ASP A 111 8.02 -3.19 5.79
CA ASP A 111 7.62 -4.60 5.63
C ASP A 111 6.41 -4.81 6.52
N LYS A 112 5.22 -4.68 5.89
CA LYS A 112 3.97 -4.72 6.61
C LYS A 112 2.94 -5.50 5.82
N ILE A 113 2.39 -6.54 6.44
CA ILE A 113 1.25 -7.30 5.94
C ILE A 113 0.17 -7.26 7.01
N LEU A 114 -0.98 -6.73 6.67
CA LEU A 114 -2.17 -6.72 7.52
C LEU A 114 -3.29 -7.45 6.81
N LEU A 115 -3.82 -8.46 7.47
CA LEU A 115 -5.01 -9.18 7.04
C LEU A 115 -6.08 -8.97 8.13
N SER A 116 -7.25 -8.51 7.75
CA SER A 116 -8.41 -8.47 8.63
C SER A 116 -9.60 -9.16 8.00
N SER A 117 -10.44 -9.77 8.85
CA SER A 117 -11.62 -10.52 8.43
C SER A 117 -12.75 -10.21 9.40
N ASP A 118 -13.79 -9.58 8.91
CA ASP A 118 -14.94 -9.15 9.69
C ASP A 118 -16.20 -9.87 9.19
N MET A 119 -16.90 -10.57 10.06
CA MET A 119 -18.17 -11.22 9.76
C MET A 119 -19.28 -10.53 10.54
N SER A 120 -20.39 -10.24 9.89
CA SER A 120 -21.56 -9.63 10.50
C SER A 120 -22.83 -10.31 10.04
N TRP A 121 -23.81 -10.41 10.96
CA TRP A 121 -25.11 -10.98 10.70
C TRP A 121 -26.21 -10.08 11.23
N ALA A 122 -27.00 -9.49 10.34
CA ALA A 122 -28.14 -8.64 10.69
C ALA A 122 -29.35 -9.47 11.15
N CYS A 123 -29.43 -9.80 12.45
CA CYS A 123 -30.50 -10.64 13.03
C CYS A 123 -31.82 -9.89 13.18
N TRP A 124 -31.77 -8.61 13.57
CA TRP A 124 -32.95 -7.81 13.91
C TRP A 124 -33.02 -6.57 13.03
N LYS A 125 -34.25 -6.22 12.62
CA LYS A 125 -34.54 -4.96 11.95
C LYS A 125 -35.55 -4.16 12.76
N TRP A 126 -35.26 -2.86 12.96
CA TRP A 126 -36.21 -1.88 13.55
C TRP A 126 -36.23 -0.63 12.66
N GLY A 127 -37.28 -0.49 11.86
CA GLY A 127 -37.35 0.54 10.84
C GLY A 127 -36.23 0.44 9.82
N GLN A 128 -35.39 1.49 9.71
CA GLN A 128 -34.22 1.55 8.83
C GLN A 128 -32.94 0.96 9.46
N PHE A 129 -32.98 0.61 10.76
CA PHE A 129 -31.82 0.09 11.48
C PHE A 129 -31.78 -1.43 11.45
N SER A 130 -30.56 -1.97 11.29
CA SER A 130 -30.27 -3.39 11.36
C SER A 130 -29.26 -3.65 12.47
N PHE A 131 -29.53 -4.62 13.33
CA PHE A 131 -28.68 -4.99 14.46
C PHE A 131 -28.31 -6.46 14.37
N GLY A 132 -27.08 -6.78 14.79
CA GLY A 132 -26.63 -8.16 14.84
C GLY A 132 -25.21 -8.30 15.36
N PRO A 133 -24.78 -9.54 15.65
CA PRO A 133 -23.44 -9.83 16.08
C PRO A 133 -22.42 -9.55 14.96
N THR A 134 -21.23 -9.07 15.37
CA THR A 134 -20.08 -8.93 14.51
C THR A 134 -18.88 -9.61 15.18
N VAL A 135 -18.11 -10.34 14.38
CA VAL A 135 -16.85 -11.01 14.80
C VAL A 135 -15.72 -10.48 13.91
N ARG A 136 -14.61 -10.15 14.54
CA ARG A 136 -13.39 -9.68 13.88
C ARG A 136 -12.22 -10.57 14.23
#